data_e8838eba14cd84cb54155120ff4d24f5
#
_entry.id   e8838eba14cd84cb54155120ff4d24f5
#
_cell.length_a   1.000
_cell.length_b   1.000
_cell.length_c   1.000
_cell.angle_alpha   90.00
_cell.angle_beta   90.00
_cell.angle_gamma   90.00
#
_symmetry.space_group_name_H-M   'P 1'
#
loop_
_entity.id
_entity.type
_entity.pdbx_description
1 polymer ?
#
loop_
_entity_poly.entity_id
_entity_poly.type
_entity_poly.pdbx_seq_one_letter_code
_entity_poly.pdbx_strand_id
1 'polypeptide(L)'
;NWHNHKARALKTAILRRMDNTEEALQLIEDSLAIDKFNFGCRYEKYLITNVADELSVMKEMMRGEPHNYDEIALDYCAAGCWQEAASLWNIAIAEGIVTPMTYYYLGWCLHQGGLSGVKQAFADAVKACPDYCFPNRLEAILALQCAMVQNPDDARAPYYLGNLYYDKRQYDLAMEAWETSARLDGSFPTVWRNLALAFFNKKNEEAKAIECMERAFRLDTTDARILMELDQLYKRVRRSHKERLAFLQQYPELIKQRDDLILEEITLLNQTGEYEKAKAVLDAHNFHPWEGGEGKVPAQYQLARVELAKKALTAGENKEAISLLEECLEYPHHLGEGKLYGAQENDFYYF
;
A
#
# COMPACT_ATOMS: atom_id res chain seq x y z
N ASN A 1 1.84 36.23 -6.66
CA ASN A 1 0.66 36.04 -5.83
C ASN A 1 1.00 36.39 -4.38
N TRP A 2 0.33 37.41 -3.82
CA TRP A 2 0.57 37.91 -2.44
C TRP A 2 0.35 36.83 -1.35
N HIS A 3 -0.50 35.84 -1.62
CA HIS A 3 -0.83 34.75 -0.70
C HIS A 3 -0.03 33.47 -0.95
N ASN A 4 1.05 33.50 -1.74
CA ASN A 4 1.86 32.31 -1.96
C ASN A 4 2.76 32.03 -0.74
N HIS A 5 2.39 31.03 0.06
CA HIS A 5 3.07 30.68 1.31
C HIS A 5 4.54 30.30 1.10
N LYS A 6 4.85 29.51 0.05
CA LYS A 6 6.23 29.11 -0.29
C LYS A 6 7.10 30.32 -0.65
N ALA A 7 6.57 31.22 -1.49
CA ALA A 7 7.30 32.44 -1.87
C ALA A 7 7.56 33.36 -0.66
N ARG A 8 6.61 33.43 0.28
CA ARG A 8 6.78 34.21 1.52
C ARG A 8 7.85 33.58 2.42
N ALA A 9 7.81 32.26 2.64
CA ALA A 9 8.83 31.54 3.40
C ALA A 9 10.22 31.68 2.80
N LEU A 10 10.35 31.54 1.47
CA LEU A 10 11.64 31.74 0.80
C LEU A 10 12.13 33.19 0.84
N LYS A 11 11.22 34.18 0.76
CA LYS A 11 11.61 35.58 0.94
C LYS A 11 12.14 35.82 2.36
N THR A 12 11.51 35.22 3.40
CA THR A 12 12.04 35.36 4.77
C THR A 12 13.42 34.71 4.93
N ALA A 13 13.66 33.54 4.30
CA ALA A 13 14.98 32.91 4.29
C ALA A 13 16.05 33.80 3.63
N ILE A 14 15.72 34.45 2.51
CA ILE A 14 16.61 35.40 1.83
C ILE A 14 16.90 36.59 2.73
N LEU A 15 15.89 37.22 3.33
CA LEU A 15 16.05 38.36 4.21
C LEU A 15 16.93 38.01 5.42
N ARG A 16 16.73 36.85 6.06
CA ARG A 16 17.61 36.37 7.14
C ARG A 16 19.06 36.24 6.69
N ARG A 17 19.29 35.66 5.51
CA ARG A 17 20.66 35.50 4.94
C ARG A 17 21.31 36.81 4.52
N MET A 18 20.52 37.86 4.33
CA MET A 18 20.97 39.22 4.07
C MET A 18 21.14 40.05 5.36
N ASP A 19 21.02 39.42 6.52
CA ASP A 19 21.02 40.08 7.85
C ASP A 19 19.93 41.14 8.01
N ASN A 20 18.87 41.13 7.17
CA ASN A 20 17.72 42.00 7.25
C ASN A 20 16.64 41.40 8.17
N THR A 21 17.00 41.23 9.43
CA THR A 21 16.21 40.49 10.43
C THR A 21 14.88 41.15 10.74
N GLU A 22 14.82 42.48 10.78
CA GLU A 22 13.60 43.23 11.11
C GLU A 22 12.52 43.02 10.04
N GLU A 23 12.86 43.20 8.75
CA GLU A 23 11.93 42.95 7.64
C GLU A 23 11.52 41.47 7.56
N ALA A 24 12.44 40.52 7.85
CA ALA A 24 12.14 39.14 7.90
C ALA A 24 11.08 38.79 8.96
N LEU A 25 11.25 39.27 10.18
CA LEU A 25 10.29 39.08 11.28
C LEU A 25 8.93 39.68 10.97
N GLN A 26 8.89 40.91 10.42
CA GLN A 26 7.63 41.53 10.01
C GLN A 26 6.91 40.69 8.95
N LEU A 27 7.63 40.19 7.93
CA LEU A 27 7.03 39.34 6.90
C LEU A 27 6.55 38.00 7.46
N ILE A 28 7.22 37.44 8.48
CA ILE A 28 6.78 36.23 9.18
C ILE A 28 5.46 36.49 9.90
N GLU A 29 5.35 37.56 10.71
CA GLU A 29 4.13 37.86 11.42
C GLU A 29 2.95 38.08 10.47
N ASP A 30 3.15 38.82 9.39
CA ASP A 30 2.15 39.02 8.34
C ASP A 30 1.75 37.68 7.68
N SER A 31 2.69 36.78 7.53
CA SER A 31 2.43 35.46 6.92
C SER A 31 1.66 34.54 7.86
N LEU A 32 2.01 34.54 9.14
CA LEU A 32 1.34 33.72 10.15
C LEU A 32 -0.06 34.28 10.51
N ALA A 33 -0.29 35.58 10.33
CA ALA A 33 -1.63 36.15 10.41
C ALA A 33 -2.56 35.70 9.29
N ILE A 34 -2.00 35.40 8.08
CA ILE A 34 -2.76 34.83 6.96
C ILE A 34 -3.01 33.35 7.19
N ASP A 35 -1.95 32.61 7.53
CA ASP A 35 -2.00 31.16 7.77
C ASP A 35 -1.01 30.76 8.86
N LYS A 36 -1.57 30.38 10.00
CA LYS A 36 -0.78 29.89 11.15
C LYS A 36 -0.03 28.58 10.89
N PHE A 37 -0.40 27.83 9.84
CA PHE A 37 0.27 26.60 9.41
C PHE A 37 1.38 26.82 8.36
N ASN A 38 1.77 28.06 8.10
CA ASN A 38 2.95 28.34 7.28
C ASN A 38 4.22 27.92 8.04
N PHE A 39 4.52 26.61 8.00
CA PHE A 39 5.63 26.03 8.74
C PHE A 39 6.99 26.55 8.27
N GLY A 40 7.14 26.91 6.99
CA GLY A 40 8.38 27.53 6.50
C GLY A 40 8.67 28.86 7.22
N CYS A 41 7.66 29.72 7.37
CA CYS A 41 7.80 30.96 8.15
C CYS A 41 8.03 30.70 9.64
N ARG A 42 7.42 29.68 10.23
CA ARG A 42 7.68 29.30 11.63
C ARG A 42 9.12 28.82 11.84
N TYR A 43 9.61 28.01 10.93
CA TYR A 43 11.00 27.54 11.00
C TYR A 43 11.99 28.71 10.85
N GLU A 44 11.74 29.63 9.91
CA GLU A 44 12.54 30.86 9.79
C GLU A 44 12.49 31.72 11.05
N LYS A 45 11.32 31.84 11.73
CA LYS A 45 11.21 32.51 13.00
C LYS A 45 12.14 31.91 14.05
N TYR A 46 12.12 30.57 14.16
CA TYR A 46 13.04 29.85 15.03
C TYR A 46 14.51 30.10 14.67
N LEU A 47 14.88 30.04 13.39
CA LEU A 47 16.27 30.26 12.94
C LEU A 47 16.76 31.70 13.23
N ILE A 48 15.87 32.69 13.18
CA ILE A 48 16.20 34.08 13.48
C ILE A 48 16.29 34.32 14.99
N THR A 49 15.30 33.85 15.74
CA THR A 49 15.18 34.20 17.16
C THR A 49 15.95 33.26 18.07
N ASN A 50 16.21 32.03 17.62
CA ASN A 50 16.79 30.93 18.39
C ASN A 50 15.99 30.62 19.70
N VAL A 51 14.67 30.91 19.69
CA VAL A 51 13.78 30.66 20.84
C VAL A 51 13.21 29.25 20.72
N ALA A 52 13.49 28.39 21.71
CA ALA A 52 13.08 26.99 21.70
C ALA A 52 11.54 26.81 21.62
N ASP A 53 10.78 27.72 22.22
CA ASP A 53 9.31 27.67 22.20
C ASP A 53 8.75 27.79 20.77
N GLU A 54 9.38 28.56 19.87
CA GLU A 54 8.94 28.67 18.47
C GLU A 54 9.05 27.33 17.75
N LEU A 55 10.13 26.60 17.99
CA LEU A 55 10.31 25.25 17.44
C LEU A 55 9.31 24.26 18.06
N SER A 56 9.06 24.36 19.37
CA SER A 56 8.12 23.48 20.08
C SER A 56 6.69 23.66 19.54
N VAL A 57 6.25 24.89 19.34
CA VAL A 57 4.94 25.21 18.74
C VAL A 57 4.83 24.65 17.31
N MET A 58 5.90 24.79 16.50
CA MET A 58 5.92 24.23 15.15
C MET A 58 5.77 22.69 15.18
N LYS A 59 6.54 22.00 16.02
CA LYS A 59 6.48 20.52 16.17
C LYS A 59 5.08 20.06 16.59
N GLU A 60 4.46 20.71 17.57
CA GLU A 60 3.11 20.38 18.02
C GLU A 60 2.09 20.50 16.88
N MET A 61 2.17 21.59 16.11
CA MET A 61 1.27 21.82 14.97
C MET A 61 1.50 20.84 13.81
N MET A 62 2.73 20.35 13.61
CA MET A 62 3.08 19.34 12.62
C MET A 62 2.59 17.92 12.99
N ARG A 63 2.17 17.69 14.23
CA ARG A 63 1.53 16.45 14.72
C ARG A 63 2.33 15.17 14.47
N GLY A 64 3.64 15.23 14.45
CA GLY A 64 4.49 14.06 14.19
C GLY A 64 4.39 13.51 12.76
N GLU A 65 3.90 14.30 11.79
CA GLU A 65 3.74 13.87 10.40
C GLU A 65 5.03 14.11 9.60
N PRO A 66 5.76 13.04 9.18
CA PRO A 66 7.03 13.17 8.47
C PRO A 66 6.95 14.01 7.20
N HIS A 67 5.83 13.91 6.46
CA HIS A 67 5.65 14.65 5.21
C HIS A 67 5.64 16.17 5.38
N ASN A 68 5.27 16.69 6.55
CA ASN A 68 5.36 18.12 6.83
C ASN A 68 6.81 18.59 6.86
N TYR A 69 7.72 17.77 7.41
CA TYR A 69 9.17 18.06 7.41
C TYR A 69 9.75 17.93 5.99
N ASP A 70 9.38 16.86 5.28
CA ASP A 70 9.84 16.64 3.90
C ASP A 70 9.47 17.82 2.99
N GLU A 71 8.23 18.32 3.10
CA GLU A 71 7.75 19.40 2.25
C GLU A 71 8.56 20.67 2.40
N ILE A 72 8.82 21.09 3.64
CA ILE A 72 9.59 22.31 3.92
C ILE A 72 11.07 22.12 3.55
N ALA A 73 11.65 20.99 3.94
CA ALA A 73 13.04 20.72 3.67
C ALA A 73 13.33 20.63 2.16
N LEU A 74 12.42 20.04 1.37
CA LEU A 74 12.54 20.02 -0.09
C LEU A 74 12.41 21.41 -0.71
N ASP A 75 11.60 22.31 -0.16
CA ASP A 75 11.55 23.71 -0.59
C ASP A 75 12.89 24.43 -0.33
N TYR A 76 13.56 24.17 0.80
CA TYR A 76 14.93 24.64 1.04
C TYR A 76 15.94 24.04 0.07
N CYS A 77 15.85 22.74 -0.24
CA CYS A 77 16.70 22.09 -1.25
C CYS A 77 16.54 22.75 -2.61
N ALA A 78 15.31 23.04 -3.03
CA ALA A 78 15.02 23.71 -4.30
C ALA A 78 15.62 25.14 -4.35
N ALA A 79 15.80 25.79 -3.21
CA ALA A 79 16.45 27.09 -3.07
C ALA A 79 17.98 27.01 -2.86
N GLY A 80 18.56 25.80 -2.82
CA GLY A 80 20.00 25.61 -2.53
C GLY A 80 20.38 25.84 -1.06
N CYS A 81 19.39 25.83 -0.16
CA CYS A 81 19.57 26.03 1.27
C CYS A 81 19.78 24.68 1.98
N TRP A 82 20.83 23.96 1.58
CA TRP A 82 21.10 22.57 1.98
C TRP A 82 21.26 22.38 3.49
N GLN A 83 21.87 23.35 4.17
CA GLN A 83 22.10 23.29 5.61
C GLN A 83 20.79 23.35 6.41
N GLU A 84 19.90 24.25 6.03
CA GLU A 84 18.59 24.43 6.66
C GLU A 84 17.71 23.20 6.43
N ALA A 85 17.72 22.66 5.21
CA ALA A 85 17.02 21.44 4.87
C ALA A 85 17.51 20.23 5.71
N ALA A 86 18.82 20.02 5.77
CA ALA A 86 19.43 18.97 6.56
C ALA A 86 19.11 19.11 8.07
N SER A 87 19.15 20.34 8.59
CA SER A 87 18.84 20.63 9.99
C SER A 87 17.37 20.29 10.33
N LEU A 88 16.46 20.56 9.40
CA LEU A 88 15.02 20.26 9.59
C LEU A 88 14.78 18.75 9.64
N TRP A 89 15.37 17.94 8.74
CA TRP A 89 15.28 16.48 8.81
C TRP A 89 15.94 15.92 10.08
N ASN A 90 17.09 16.49 10.50
CA ASN A 90 17.71 16.07 11.77
C ASN A 90 16.81 16.34 12.98
N ILE A 91 16.01 17.41 12.98
CA ILE A 91 15.00 17.66 14.02
C ILE A 91 13.94 16.53 14.00
N ALA A 92 13.43 16.17 12.83
CA ALA A 92 12.47 15.07 12.70
C ALA A 92 13.05 13.72 13.18
N ILE A 93 14.28 13.42 12.78
CA ILE A 93 15.01 12.20 13.18
C ILE A 93 15.21 12.13 14.70
N ALA A 94 15.57 13.23 15.35
CA ALA A 94 15.76 13.30 16.79
C ALA A 94 14.46 13.01 17.59
N GLU A 95 13.31 13.28 16.99
CA GLU A 95 11.98 13.00 17.55
C GLU A 95 11.43 11.63 17.14
N GLY A 96 12.16 10.85 16.34
CA GLY A 96 11.69 9.58 15.79
C GLY A 96 10.60 9.70 14.71
N ILE A 97 10.40 10.89 14.16
CA ILE A 97 9.41 11.20 13.12
C ILE A 97 10.05 10.94 11.76
N VAL A 98 10.07 9.67 11.34
CA VAL A 98 10.84 9.24 10.18
C VAL A 98 10.11 8.22 9.32
N THR A 99 10.40 8.27 8.02
CA THR A 99 10.19 7.21 7.05
C THR A 99 11.52 6.87 6.39
N PRO A 100 11.65 5.78 5.63
CA PRO A 100 12.83 5.57 4.79
C PRO A 100 13.16 6.78 3.90
N MET A 101 12.13 7.46 3.36
CA MET A 101 12.33 8.63 2.50
C MET A 101 12.96 9.82 3.23
N THR A 102 12.71 10.00 4.51
CA THR A 102 13.36 11.03 5.34
C THR A 102 14.89 10.93 5.24
N TYR A 103 15.42 9.71 5.35
CA TYR A 103 16.85 9.46 5.26
C TYR A 103 17.38 9.53 3.82
N TYR A 104 16.61 9.09 2.81
CA TYR A 104 16.98 9.23 1.41
C TYR A 104 17.06 10.70 0.99
N TYR A 105 16.10 11.52 1.37
CA TYR A 105 16.12 12.96 1.12
C TYR A 105 17.28 13.63 1.85
N LEU A 106 17.52 13.30 3.12
CA LEU A 106 18.66 13.81 3.88
C LEU A 106 19.97 13.45 3.20
N GLY A 107 20.17 12.18 2.83
CA GLY A 107 21.39 11.73 2.15
C GLY A 107 21.64 12.45 0.82
N TRP A 108 20.61 12.64 0.02
CA TRP A 108 20.66 13.42 -1.21
C TRP A 108 20.99 14.90 -0.95
N CYS A 109 20.33 15.51 0.02
CA CYS A 109 20.56 16.89 0.44
C CYS A 109 22.01 17.12 0.88
N LEU A 110 22.53 16.23 1.75
CA LEU A 110 23.91 16.28 2.22
C LEU A 110 24.91 16.13 1.06
N HIS A 111 24.63 15.24 0.10
CA HIS A 111 25.45 15.04 -1.08
C HIS A 111 25.49 16.28 -1.97
N GLN A 112 24.33 16.87 -2.28
CA GLN A 112 24.21 18.06 -3.12
C GLN A 112 24.86 19.29 -2.46
N GLY A 113 24.71 19.41 -1.14
CA GLY A 113 25.28 20.51 -0.35
C GLY A 113 26.78 20.37 -0.03
N GLY A 114 27.40 19.26 -0.42
CA GLY A 114 28.80 18.96 -0.03
C GLY A 114 29.00 18.81 1.48
N LEU A 115 27.94 18.39 2.19
CA LEU A 115 27.94 18.23 3.64
C LEU A 115 28.36 16.81 4.04
N SER A 116 28.82 16.65 5.28
CA SER A 116 29.19 15.34 5.83
C SER A 116 27.96 14.49 6.19
N GLY A 117 28.12 13.16 6.29
CA GLY A 117 27.08 12.26 6.77
C GLY A 117 26.29 11.51 5.68
N VAL A 118 26.60 11.72 4.40
CA VAL A 118 25.90 11.09 3.26
C VAL A 118 25.78 9.56 3.41
N LYS A 119 26.89 8.88 3.67
CA LYS A 119 26.93 7.42 3.80
C LYS A 119 26.07 6.92 4.97
N GLN A 120 26.11 7.64 6.09
CA GLN A 120 25.31 7.28 7.26
C GLN A 120 23.82 7.43 6.98
N ALA A 121 23.39 8.54 6.36
CA ALA A 121 22.00 8.76 6.02
C ALA A 121 21.45 7.63 5.12
N PHE A 122 22.16 7.23 4.07
CA PHE A 122 21.74 6.12 3.20
C PHE A 122 21.77 4.76 3.93
N ALA A 123 22.73 4.53 4.82
CA ALA A 123 22.76 3.32 5.63
C ALA A 123 21.56 3.24 6.62
N ASP A 124 21.11 4.36 7.14
CA ASP A 124 19.95 4.42 8.05
C ASP A 124 18.64 4.31 7.28
N ALA A 125 18.58 4.79 6.02
CA ALA A 125 17.44 4.57 5.13
C ALA A 125 17.14 3.08 4.92
N VAL A 126 18.18 2.26 4.71
CA VAL A 126 18.04 0.79 4.53
C VAL A 126 17.49 0.11 5.78
N LYS A 127 17.82 0.60 6.98
CA LYS A 127 17.40 0.04 8.26
C LYS A 127 16.01 0.49 8.69
N ALA A 128 15.52 1.60 8.16
CA ALA A 128 14.21 2.14 8.50
C ALA A 128 13.09 1.16 8.09
N CYS A 129 12.01 1.14 8.89
CA CYS A 129 10.85 0.29 8.61
C CYS A 129 10.28 0.63 7.23
N PRO A 130 10.14 -0.36 6.33
CA PRO A 130 9.66 -0.13 4.98
C PRO A 130 8.13 0.03 4.90
N ASP A 131 7.42 -0.26 5.99
CA ASP A 131 5.97 -0.28 5.99
C ASP A 131 5.40 1.12 5.75
N TYR A 132 4.34 1.17 4.95
CA TYR A 132 3.63 2.41 4.59
C TYR A 132 4.50 3.50 3.93
N CYS A 133 5.68 3.14 3.40
CA CYS A 133 6.54 4.06 2.68
C CYS A 133 6.20 4.08 1.18
N PHE A 134 5.51 5.13 0.74
CA PHE A 134 5.07 5.31 -0.64
C PHE A 134 5.59 6.64 -1.20
N PRO A 135 6.76 6.67 -1.86
CA PRO A 135 7.28 7.89 -2.47
C PRO A 135 6.33 8.37 -3.56
N ASN A 136 5.97 9.65 -3.52
CA ASN A 136 4.98 10.26 -4.41
C ASN A 136 5.44 11.56 -5.09
N ARG A 137 6.58 12.13 -4.64
CA ARG A 137 7.17 13.37 -5.14
C ARG A 137 8.22 13.11 -6.21
N LEU A 138 8.37 14.03 -7.15
CA LEU A 138 9.40 13.90 -8.20
C LEU A 138 10.83 13.99 -7.63
N GLU A 139 11.03 14.76 -6.57
CA GLU A 139 12.30 14.87 -5.86
C GLU A 139 12.79 13.52 -5.32
N ALA A 140 11.85 12.58 -5.02
CA ALA A 140 12.20 11.24 -4.61
C ALA A 140 13.02 10.49 -5.68
N ILE A 141 12.80 10.78 -6.97
CA ILE A 141 13.60 10.19 -8.07
C ILE A 141 15.06 10.57 -7.89
N LEU A 142 15.34 11.85 -7.65
CA LEU A 142 16.71 12.36 -7.49
C LEU A 142 17.38 11.77 -6.26
N ALA A 143 16.64 11.70 -5.14
CA ALA A 143 17.16 11.16 -3.88
C ALA A 143 17.46 9.66 -3.99
N LEU A 144 16.54 8.86 -4.57
CA LEU A 144 16.71 7.43 -4.73
C LEU A 144 17.79 7.06 -5.76
N GLN A 145 17.86 7.78 -6.88
CA GLN A 145 18.96 7.61 -7.85
C GLN A 145 20.32 7.95 -7.23
N CYS A 146 20.41 9.02 -6.43
CA CYS A 146 21.60 9.35 -5.68
C CYS A 146 21.99 8.21 -4.71
N ALA A 147 21.00 7.65 -3.98
CA ALA A 147 21.23 6.53 -3.09
C ALA A 147 21.77 5.31 -3.81
N MET A 148 21.21 4.94 -4.97
CA MET A 148 21.69 3.82 -5.79
C MET A 148 23.15 3.99 -6.25
N VAL A 149 23.60 5.23 -6.43
CA VAL A 149 25.01 5.52 -6.79
C VAL A 149 25.93 5.51 -5.57
N GLN A 150 25.49 6.11 -4.45
CA GLN A 150 26.29 6.27 -3.24
C GLN A 150 26.32 5.04 -2.34
N ASN A 151 25.30 4.17 -2.45
CA ASN A 151 25.15 2.91 -1.73
C ASN A 151 24.67 1.80 -2.69
N PRO A 152 25.54 1.27 -3.56
CA PRO A 152 25.14 0.35 -4.64
C PRO A 152 24.54 -0.98 -4.17
N ASP A 153 24.76 -1.37 -2.91
CA ASP A 153 24.22 -2.59 -2.32
C ASP A 153 22.82 -2.41 -1.70
N ASP A 154 22.27 -1.20 -1.79
CA ASP A 154 20.94 -0.90 -1.27
C ASP A 154 19.84 -1.42 -2.19
N ALA A 155 19.20 -2.52 -1.80
CA ALA A 155 18.07 -3.08 -2.53
C ALA A 155 16.76 -2.29 -2.34
N ARG A 156 16.66 -1.42 -1.31
CA ARG A 156 15.44 -0.67 -0.99
C ARG A 156 15.26 0.55 -1.87
N ALA A 157 16.35 1.26 -2.18
CA ALA A 157 16.28 2.44 -3.05
C ALA A 157 15.65 2.12 -4.43
N PRO A 158 16.09 1.10 -5.19
CA PRO A 158 15.45 0.75 -6.45
C PRO A 158 14.01 0.20 -6.25
N TYR A 159 13.70 -0.44 -5.14
CA TYR A 159 12.32 -0.84 -4.82
C TYR A 159 11.37 0.37 -4.72
N TYR A 160 11.74 1.39 -3.94
CA TYR A 160 10.94 2.61 -3.81
C TYR A 160 10.84 3.39 -5.11
N LEU A 161 11.93 3.43 -5.88
CA LEU A 161 11.95 4.07 -7.19
C LEU A 161 11.00 3.37 -8.17
N GLY A 162 10.99 2.04 -8.17
CA GLY A 162 10.05 1.24 -8.95
C GLY A 162 8.59 1.52 -8.58
N ASN A 163 8.28 1.63 -7.28
CA ASN A 163 6.92 1.97 -6.82
C ASN A 163 6.49 3.34 -7.35
N LEU A 164 7.38 4.35 -7.28
CA LEU A 164 7.11 5.69 -7.80
C LEU A 164 6.92 5.69 -9.32
N TYR A 165 7.78 5.01 -10.06
CA TYR A 165 7.65 4.91 -11.52
C TYR A 165 6.34 4.20 -11.91
N TYR A 166 5.94 3.16 -11.19
CA TYR A 166 4.68 2.46 -11.47
C TYR A 166 3.46 3.36 -11.23
N ASP A 167 3.44 4.13 -10.14
CA ASP A 167 2.42 5.15 -9.88
C ASP A 167 2.34 6.20 -11.01
N LYS A 168 3.50 6.65 -11.49
CA LYS A 168 3.60 7.60 -12.63
C LYS A 168 3.43 6.94 -13.99
N ARG A 169 3.00 5.68 -14.05
CA ARG A 169 2.76 4.88 -15.26
C ARG A 169 3.99 4.69 -16.15
N GLN A 170 5.18 4.83 -15.59
CA GLN A 170 6.45 4.53 -16.26
C GLN A 170 6.81 3.05 -16.01
N TYR A 171 5.99 2.14 -16.57
CA TYR A 171 6.00 0.71 -16.22
C TYR A 171 7.32 0.01 -16.55
N ASP A 172 7.98 0.37 -17.65
CA ASP A 172 9.26 -0.23 -18.03
C ASP A 172 10.37 0.15 -17.04
N LEU A 173 10.44 1.43 -16.66
CA LEU A 173 11.37 1.92 -15.65
C LEU A 173 11.08 1.32 -14.26
N ALA A 174 9.79 1.13 -13.93
CA ALA A 174 9.39 0.48 -12.69
C ALA A 174 9.90 -0.96 -12.62
N MET A 175 9.73 -1.74 -13.69
CA MET A 175 10.17 -3.12 -13.75
C MET A 175 11.69 -3.23 -13.68
N GLU A 176 12.44 -2.41 -14.42
CA GLU A 176 13.90 -2.36 -14.37
C GLU A 176 14.42 -2.07 -12.95
N ALA A 177 13.78 -1.12 -12.26
CA ALA A 177 14.12 -0.78 -10.89
C ALA A 177 13.81 -1.94 -9.92
N TRP A 178 12.65 -2.61 -10.04
CA TRP A 178 12.32 -3.78 -9.22
C TRP A 178 13.19 -4.99 -9.53
N GLU A 179 13.56 -5.24 -10.79
CA GLU A 179 14.52 -6.29 -11.16
C GLU A 179 15.90 -6.02 -10.54
N THR A 180 16.31 -4.75 -10.49
CA THR A 180 17.53 -4.35 -9.80
C THR A 180 17.45 -4.62 -8.31
N SER A 181 16.34 -4.25 -7.65
CA SER A 181 16.08 -4.56 -6.25
C SER A 181 16.11 -6.07 -5.98
N ALA A 182 15.39 -6.86 -6.79
CA ALA A 182 15.34 -8.32 -6.67
C ALA A 182 16.69 -9.03 -6.88
N ARG A 183 17.57 -8.42 -7.68
CA ARG A 183 18.95 -8.92 -7.89
C ARG A 183 19.84 -8.62 -6.69
N LEU A 184 19.67 -7.46 -6.04
CA LEU A 184 20.43 -7.06 -4.86
C LEU A 184 19.98 -7.81 -3.60
N ASP A 185 18.65 -7.94 -3.42
CA ASP A 185 18.05 -8.73 -2.33
C ASP A 185 16.92 -9.61 -2.87
N GLY A 186 17.27 -10.86 -3.20
CA GLY A 186 16.30 -11.84 -3.69
C GLY A 186 15.36 -12.41 -2.62
N SER A 187 15.52 -12.02 -1.36
CA SER A 187 14.71 -12.48 -0.21
C SER A 187 13.53 -11.55 0.11
N PHE A 188 13.36 -10.44 -0.62
CA PHE A 188 12.32 -9.46 -0.37
C PHE A 188 11.00 -9.81 -1.12
N PRO A 189 9.96 -10.35 -0.43
CA PRO A 189 8.76 -10.90 -1.10
C PRO A 189 8.01 -9.86 -1.91
N THR A 190 7.88 -8.63 -1.42
CA THR A 190 7.07 -7.58 -2.03
C THR A 190 7.58 -7.18 -3.42
N VAL A 191 8.90 -7.23 -3.65
CA VAL A 191 9.47 -6.95 -4.98
C VAL A 191 9.02 -7.98 -5.99
N TRP A 192 9.06 -9.27 -5.63
CA TRP A 192 8.61 -10.35 -6.51
C TRP A 192 7.11 -10.28 -6.79
N ARG A 193 6.31 -9.93 -5.78
CA ARG A 193 4.87 -9.66 -5.94
C ARG A 193 4.63 -8.51 -6.93
N ASN A 194 5.33 -7.40 -6.79
CA ASN A 194 5.20 -6.24 -7.69
C ASN A 194 5.59 -6.59 -9.13
N LEU A 195 6.69 -7.32 -9.32
CA LEU A 195 7.11 -7.83 -10.63
C LEU A 195 6.05 -8.75 -11.24
N ALA A 196 5.48 -9.66 -10.45
CA ALA A 196 4.41 -10.56 -10.93
C ALA A 196 3.22 -9.78 -11.48
N LEU A 197 2.74 -8.78 -10.73
CA LEU A 197 1.63 -7.93 -11.16
C LEU A 197 1.96 -7.12 -12.42
N ALA A 198 3.20 -6.63 -12.55
CA ALA A 198 3.64 -5.89 -13.73
C ALA A 198 3.78 -6.80 -14.97
N PHE A 199 4.39 -7.98 -14.82
CA PHE A 199 4.49 -8.96 -15.91
C PHE A 199 3.11 -9.36 -16.41
N PHE A 200 2.17 -9.63 -15.51
CA PHE A 200 0.81 -10.00 -15.89
C PHE A 200 0.05 -8.85 -16.56
N ASN A 201 -0.05 -7.70 -15.86
CA ASN A 201 -0.96 -6.63 -16.26
C ASN A 201 -0.41 -5.71 -17.36
N LYS A 202 0.92 -5.64 -17.56
CA LYS A 202 1.56 -4.68 -18.48
C LYS A 202 2.30 -5.34 -19.62
N LYS A 203 2.83 -6.55 -19.41
CA LYS A 203 3.61 -7.26 -20.43
C LYS A 203 2.88 -8.47 -21.02
N ASN A 204 1.78 -8.93 -20.37
CA ASN A 204 1.08 -10.18 -20.72
C ASN A 204 2.01 -11.39 -20.69
N GLU A 205 3.01 -11.41 -19.81
CA GLU A 205 3.98 -12.49 -19.64
C GLU A 205 3.54 -13.41 -18.48
N GLU A 206 2.49 -14.20 -18.73
CA GLU A 206 1.84 -15.03 -17.70
C GLU A 206 2.81 -15.98 -16.97
N ALA A 207 3.72 -16.62 -17.68
CA ALA A 207 4.67 -17.57 -17.09
C ALA A 207 5.61 -16.89 -16.08
N LYS A 208 6.16 -15.73 -16.43
CA LYS A 208 7.00 -14.95 -15.52
C LYS A 208 6.20 -14.39 -14.34
N ALA A 209 4.97 -13.97 -14.58
CA ALA A 209 4.09 -13.50 -13.52
C ALA A 209 3.87 -14.58 -12.46
N ILE A 210 3.57 -15.82 -12.88
CA ILE A 210 3.40 -16.96 -11.98
C ILE A 210 4.69 -17.26 -11.23
N GLU A 211 5.82 -17.37 -11.94
CA GLU A 211 7.13 -17.62 -11.31
C GLU A 211 7.46 -16.61 -10.22
N CYS A 212 7.26 -15.32 -10.51
CA CYS A 212 7.49 -14.22 -9.54
C CYS A 212 6.53 -14.30 -8.35
N MET A 213 5.22 -14.57 -8.57
CA MET A 213 4.26 -14.63 -7.48
C MET A 213 4.46 -15.87 -6.61
N GLU A 214 4.78 -17.03 -7.23
CA GLU A 214 5.16 -18.25 -6.49
C GLU A 214 6.42 -18.02 -5.66
N ARG A 215 7.39 -17.26 -6.18
CA ARG A 215 8.59 -16.89 -5.43
C ARG A 215 8.26 -15.98 -4.27
N ALA A 216 7.42 -14.96 -4.47
CA ALA A 216 6.94 -14.08 -3.40
C ALA A 216 6.29 -14.90 -2.28
N PHE A 217 5.40 -15.82 -2.62
CA PHE A 217 4.71 -16.67 -1.65
C PHE A 217 5.66 -17.65 -0.93
N ARG A 218 6.65 -18.24 -1.63
CA ARG A 218 7.66 -19.09 -0.97
C ARG A 218 8.53 -18.33 0.03
N LEU A 219 8.77 -17.04 -0.19
CA LEU A 219 9.54 -16.18 0.72
C LEU A 219 8.75 -15.76 1.96
N ASP A 220 7.43 -15.63 1.81
CA ASP A 220 6.52 -15.36 2.92
C ASP A 220 5.23 -16.18 2.76
N THR A 221 5.22 -17.36 3.37
CA THR A 221 4.07 -18.25 3.38
C THR A 221 3.02 -17.90 4.44
N THR A 222 3.17 -16.76 5.11
CA THR A 222 2.22 -16.26 6.12
C THR A 222 1.34 -15.13 5.60
N ASP A 223 1.63 -14.59 4.41
CA ASP A 223 0.87 -13.51 3.81
C ASP A 223 -0.35 -14.06 3.04
N ALA A 224 -1.53 -13.95 3.66
CA ALA A 224 -2.80 -14.34 3.06
C ALA A 224 -3.16 -13.52 1.79
N ARG A 225 -2.64 -12.31 1.65
CA ARG A 225 -2.85 -11.49 0.44
C ARG A 225 -2.08 -12.06 -0.75
N ILE A 226 -0.82 -12.45 -0.56
CA ILE A 226 -0.02 -13.07 -1.63
C ILE A 226 -0.66 -14.41 -2.04
N LEU A 227 -1.17 -15.21 -1.09
CA LEU A 227 -1.89 -16.44 -1.38
C LEU A 227 -3.11 -16.18 -2.26
N MET A 228 -3.94 -15.18 -1.92
CA MET A 228 -5.11 -14.80 -2.70
C MET A 228 -4.72 -14.34 -4.11
N GLU A 229 -3.71 -13.47 -4.23
CA GLU A 229 -3.26 -12.96 -5.53
C GLU A 229 -2.66 -14.07 -6.42
N LEU A 230 -1.95 -15.04 -5.83
CA LEU A 230 -1.42 -16.20 -6.54
C LEU A 230 -2.55 -17.08 -7.05
N ASP A 231 -3.55 -17.37 -6.24
CA ASP A 231 -4.72 -18.14 -6.67
C ASP A 231 -5.50 -17.43 -7.79
N GLN A 232 -5.65 -16.09 -7.72
CA GLN A 232 -6.26 -15.32 -8.79
C GLN A 232 -5.45 -15.40 -10.11
N LEU A 233 -4.11 -15.43 -10.05
CA LEU A 233 -3.28 -15.67 -11.23
C LEU A 233 -3.52 -17.07 -11.78
N TYR A 234 -3.57 -18.10 -10.94
CA TYR A 234 -3.89 -19.45 -11.36
C TYR A 234 -5.26 -19.57 -12.05
N LYS A 235 -6.26 -18.85 -11.52
CA LYS A 235 -7.60 -18.75 -12.13
C LYS A 235 -7.53 -18.13 -13.52
N ARG A 236 -6.79 -17.04 -13.69
CA ARG A 236 -6.65 -16.33 -14.97
C ARG A 236 -5.92 -17.14 -16.04
N VAL A 237 -4.91 -17.92 -15.66
CA VAL A 237 -4.22 -18.83 -16.55
C VAL A 237 -4.93 -20.20 -16.68
N ARG A 238 -6.17 -20.29 -16.18
CA ARG A 238 -7.07 -21.43 -16.33
C ARG A 238 -6.53 -22.74 -15.72
N ARG A 239 -5.82 -22.69 -14.60
CA ARG A 239 -5.57 -23.91 -13.82
C ARG A 239 -6.91 -24.52 -13.40
N SER A 240 -7.00 -25.85 -13.38
CA SER A 240 -8.23 -26.54 -13.05
C SER A 240 -8.71 -26.23 -11.62
N HIS A 241 -10.04 -26.26 -11.41
CA HIS A 241 -10.64 -26.02 -10.10
C HIS A 241 -10.10 -26.99 -9.03
N LYS A 242 -9.87 -28.26 -9.42
CA LYS A 242 -9.30 -29.26 -8.50
C LYS A 242 -7.88 -28.93 -8.06
N GLU A 243 -7.02 -28.50 -8.99
CA GLU A 243 -5.64 -28.11 -8.66
C GLU A 243 -5.61 -26.89 -7.76
N ARG A 244 -6.45 -25.88 -8.04
CA ARG A 244 -6.55 -24.67 -7.24
C ARG A 244 -7.09 -24.99 -5.83
N LEU A 245 -8.14 -25.78 -5.72
CA LEU A 245 -8.68 -26.22 -4.43
C LEU A 245 -7.62 -26.97 -3.61
N ALA A 246 -6.94 -27.94 -4.22
CA ALA A 246 -5.87 -28.69 -3.56
C ALA A 246 -4.68 -27.80 -3.12
N PHE A 247 -4.40 -26.74 -3.86
CA PHE A 247 -3.40 -25.75 -3.47
C PHE A 247 -3.85 -24.92 -2.26
N LEU A 248 -5.04 -24.31 -2.29
CA LEU A 248 -5.56 -23.50 -1.18
C LEU A 248 -5.67 -24.31 0.11
N GLN A 249 -6.15 -25.54 0.04
CA GLN A 249 -6.33 -26.43 1.19
C GLN A 249 -5.04 -26.82 1.92
N GLN A 250 -3.86 -26.52 1.35
CA GLN A 250 -2.58 -26.64 2.07
C GLN A 250 -2.38 -25.54 3.12
N TYR A 251 -3.17 -24.45 3.04
CA TYR A 251 -3.01 -23.25 3.87
C TYR A 251 -4.28 -22.85 4.61
N PRO A 252 -4.91 -23.75 5.39
CA PRO A 252 -6.23 -23.50 6.00
C PRO A 252 -6.23 -22.32 6.97
N GLU A 253 -5.10 -22.07 7.65
CA GLU A 253 -5.02 -20.93 8.58
C GLU A 253 -4.88 -19.57 7.86
N LEU A 254 -4.39 -19.54 6.63
CA LEU A 254 -4.39 -18.31 5.82
C LEU A 254 -5.78 -18.05 5.22
N ILE A 255 -6.48 -19.11 4.79
CA ILE A 255 -7.84 -18.99 4.24
C ILE A 255 -8.75 -18.30 5.26
N LYS A 256 -8.69 -18.69 6.55
CA LYS A 256 -9.51 -18.11 7.63
C LYS A 256 -9.25 -16.62 7.91
N GLN A 257 -8.15 -16.06 7.44
CA GLN A 257 -7.79 -14.67 7.69
C GLN A 257 -8.52 -13.68 6.77
N ARG A 258 -9.16 -14.17 5.68
CA ARG A 258 -9.72 -13.31 4.64
C ARG A 258 -11.01 -13.89 4.08
N ASP A 259 -12.06 -13.09 4.10
CA ASP A 259 -13.37 -13.47 3.57
C ASP A 259 -13.34 -13.79 2.07
N ASP A 260 -12.49 -13.11 1.29
CA ASP A 260 -12.33 -13.38 -0.13
C ASP A 260 -11.65 -14.74 -0.42
N LEU A 261 -10.71 -15.19 0.43
CA LEU A 261 -10.11 -16.53 0.34
C LEU A 261 -11.11 -17.63 0.74
N ILE A 262 -11.87 -17.41 1.80
CA ILE A 262 -12.94 -18.35 2.23
C ILE A 262 -13.96 -18.49 1.10
N LEU A 263 -14.38 -17.39 0.51
CA LEU A 263 -15.33 -17.41 -0.61
C LEU A 263 -14.74 -18.13 -1.84
N GLU A 264 -13.46 -17.95 -2.13
CA GLU A 264 -12.83 -18.65 -3.26
C GLU A 264 -12.75 -20.17 -2.99
N GLU A 265 -12.43 -20.60 -1.76
CA GLU A 265 -12.50 -22.02 -1.38
C GLU A 265 -13.92 -22.57 -1.56
N ILE A 266 -14.94 -21.90 -1.08
CA ILE A 266 -16.34 -22.28 -1.25
C ILE A 266 -16.69 -22.37 -2.74
N THR A 267 -16.27 -21.40 -3.53
CA THR A 267 -16.51 -21.37 -4.97
C THR A 267 -15.88 -22.61 -5.64
N LEU A 268 -14.66 -22.96 -5.26
CA LEU A 268 -13.97 -24.12 -5.79
C LEU A 268 -14.60 -25.45 -5.32
N LEU A 269 -15.07 -25.53 -4.07
CA LEU A 269 -15.83 -26.67 -3.57
C LEU A 269 -17.11 -26.88 -4.39
N ASN A 270 -17.87 -25.82 -4.64
CA ASN A 270 -19.07 -25.89 -5.48
C ASN A 270 -18.74 -26.32 -6.92
N GLN A 271 -17.68 -25.76 -7.52
CA GLN A 271 -17.25 -26.11 -8.88
C GLN A 271 -16.69 -27.53 -9.02
N THR A 272 -16.26 -28.15 -7.94
CA THR A 272 -15.79 -29.54 -7.89
C THR A 272 -16.85 -30.54 -7.45
N GLY A 273 -18.06 -30.08 -7.13
CA GLY A 273 -19.20 -30.90 -6.71
C GLY A 273 -19.19 -31.30 -5.24
N GLU A 274 -18.38 -30.63 -4.42
CA GLU A 274 -18.26 -30.88 -2.97
C GLU A 274 -19.24 -29.97 -2.17
N TYR A 275 -20.51 -30.00 -2.57
CA TYR A 275 -21.55 -29.07 -2.10
C TYR A 275 -21.81 -29.15 -0.59
N GLU A 276 -21.71 -30.33 0.01
CA GLU A 276 -21.86 -30.55 1.44
C GLU A 276 -20.78 -29.80 2.24
N LYS A 277 -19.54 -29.80 1.73
CA LYS A 277 -18.44 -29.08 2.35
C LYS A 277 -18.61 -27.56 2.16
N ALA A 278 -19.01 -27.14 0.95
CA ALA A 278 -19.28 -25.73 0.66
C ALA A 278 -20.36 -25.19 1.59
N LYS A 279 -21.49 -25.92 1.78
CA LYS A 279 -22.53 -25.56 2.72
C LYS A 279 -22.00 -25.45 4.15
N ALA A 280 -21.21 -26.42 4.60
CA ALA A 280 -20.68 -26.43 5.96
C ALA A 280 -19.76 -25.21 6.24
N VAL A 281 -18.93 -24.80 5.30
CA VAL A 281 -18.07 -23.61 5.44
C VAL A 281 -18.91 -22.34 5.45
N LEU A 282 -19.91 -22.22 4.55
CA LEU A 282 -20.83 -21.09 4.49
C LEU A 282 -21.62 -20.90 5.79
N ASP A 283 -22.17 -21.97 6.34
CA ASP A 283 -23.00 -21.91 7.54
C ASP A 283 -22.19 -21.62 8.81
N ALA A 284 -20.90 -21.92 8.80
CA ALA A 284 -20.02 -21.72 9.94
C ALA A 284 -19.32 -20.35 9.98
N HIS A 285 -19.32 -19.58 8.88
CA HIS A 285 -18.60 -18.33 8.77
C HIS A 285 -19.52 -17.11 8.76
N ASN A 286 -19.07 -16.02 9.41
CA ASN A 286 -19.74 -14.71 9.36
C ASN A 286 -18.94 -13.81 8.39
N PHE A 287 -19.52 -13.55 7.22
CA PHE A 287 -18.93 -12.71 6.21
C PHE A 287 -19.12 -11.23 6.52
N HIS A 288 -18.13 -10.41 6.15
CA HIS A 288 -18.22 -8.97 6.15
C HIS A 288 -18.37 -8.47 4.71
N PRO A 289 -19.25 -7.50 4.43
CA PRO A 289 -19.35 -6.95 3.08
C PRO A 289 -18.07 -6.23 2.68
N TRP A 290 -17.63 -6.42 1.42
CA TRP A 290 -16.49 -5.70 0.85
C TRP A 290 -16.78 -5.22 -0.57
N GLU A 291 -16.14 -4.14 -0.97
CA GLU A 291 -16.29 -3.58 -2.31
C GLU A 291 -15.91 -4.60 -3.40
N GLY A 292 -16.81 -4.82 -4.36
CA GLY A 292 -16.65 -5.80 -5.44
C GLY A 292 -16.94 -7.25 -5.04
N GLY A 293 -17.44 -7.48 -3.80
CA GLY A 293 -17.92 -8.77 -3.29
C GLY A 293 -19.41 -8.98 -3.42
N GLU A 294 -20.15 -7.94 -3.77
CA GLU A 294 -21.61 -7.87 -3.74
C GLU A 294 -22.26 -9.04 -4.50
N GLY A 295 -23.15 -9.74 -3.84
CA GLY A 295 -23.90 -10.89 -4.36
C GLY A 295 -23.11 -12.19 -4.50
N LYS A 296 -21.80 -12.18 -4.28
CA LYS A 296 -20.97 -13.38 -4.49
C LYS A 296 -21.20 -14.43 -3.40
N VAL A 297 -21.31 -14.01 -2.15
CA VAL A 297 -21.55 -14.91 -1.03
C VAL A 297 -22.94 -15.55 -1.13
N PRO A 298 -24.05 -14.78 -1.27
CA PRO A 298 -25.38 -15.36 -1.49
C PRO A 298 -25.44 -16.29 -2.71
N ALA A 299 -24.77 -15.95 -3.80
CA ALA A 299 -24.75 -16.81 -4.99
C ALA A 299 -24.13 -18.19 -4.72
N GLN A 300 -23.04 -18.25 -3.95
CA GLN A 300 -22.43 -19.54 -3.57
C GLN A 300 -23.28 -20.29 -2.54
N TYR A 301 -23.92 -19.57 -1.62
CA TYR A 301 -24.86 -20.12 -0.65
C TYR A 301 -26.05 -20.81 -1.33
N GLN A 302 -26.64 -20.14 -2.30
CA GLN A 302 -27.77 -20.65 -3.08
C GLN A 302 -27.34 -21.81 -3.98
N LEU A 303 -26.20 -21.69 -4.68
CA LEU A 303 -25.70 -22.75 -5.55
C LEU A 303 -25.49 -24.07 -4.82
N ALA A 304 -24.85 -24.05 -3.65
CA ALA A 304 -24.61 -25.26 -2.86
C ALA A 304 -25.96 -25.95 -2.49
N ARG A 305 -26.95 -25.16 -2.06
CA ARG A 305 -28.25 -25.67 -1.63
C ARG A 305 -29.10 -26.22 -2.77
N VAL A 306 -29.11 -25.54 -3.92
CA VAL A 306 -29.80 -25.99 -5.13
C VAL A 306 -29.24 -27.32 -5.60
N GLU A 307 -27.92 -27.47 -5.64
CA GLU A 307 -27.28 -28.71 -6.10
C GLU A 307 -27.52 -29.87 -5.09
N LEU A 308 -27.54 -29.57 -3.80
CA LEU A 308 -27.94 -30.55 -2.76
C LEU A 308 -29.41 -30.93 -2.88
N ALA A 309 -30.30 -29.96 -3.12
CA ALA A 309 -31.73 -30.23 -3.35
C ALA A 309 -31.96 -31.15 -4.57
N LYS A 310 -31.24 -30.93 -5.66
CA LYS A 310 -31.26 -31.82 -6.85
C LYS A 310 -30.83 -33.25 -6.52
N LYS A 311 -29.80 -33.39 -5.69
CA LYS A 311 -29.35 -34.73 -5.21
C LYS A 311 -30.43 -35.40 -4.36
N ALA A 312 -31.02 -34.65 -3.41
CA ALA A 312 -32.10 -35.16 -2.56
C ALA A 312 -33.35 -35.58 -3.37
N LEU A 313 -33.74 -34.78 -4.37
CA LEU A 313 -34.83 -35.14 -5.29
C LEU A 313 -34.55 -36.43 -6.03
N THR A 314 -33.33 -36.62 -6.52
CA THR A 314 -32.92 -37.85 -7.23
C THR A 314 -32.94 -39.06 -6.30
N ALA A 315 -32.65 -38.85 -5.01
CA ALA A 315 -32.74 -39.89 -3.97
C ALA A 315 -34.15 -40.16 -3.46
N GLY A 316 -35.17 -39.36 -3.85
CA GLY A 316 -36.52 -39.45 -3.37
C GLY A 316 -36.77 -38.79 -1.99
N GLU A 317 -35.82 -38.01 -1.53
CA GLU A 317 -35.80 -37.28 -0.24
C GLU A 317 -36.50 -35.92 -0.37
N ASN A 318 -37.77 -35.91 -0.80
CA ASN A 318 -38.48 -34.72 -1.19
C ASN A 318 -38.59 -33.65 -0.07
N LYS A 319 -38.66 -34.07 1.18
CA LYS A 319 -38.72 -33.10 2.31
C LYS A 319 -37.42 -32.35 2.50
N GLU A 320 -36.31 -33.03 2.36
CA GLU A 320 -34.99 -32.42 2.43
C GLU A 320 -34.77 -31.46 1.25
N ALA A 321 -35.16 -31.87 0.04
CA ALA A 321 -35.08 -31.02 -1.14
C ALA A 321 -35.87 -29.70 -0.96
N ILE A 322 -37.12 -29.78 -0.46
CA ILE A 322 -37.96 -28.61 -0.19
C ILE A 322 -37.27 -27.69 0.84
N SER A 323 -36.80 -28.25 1.95
CA SER A 323 -36.11 -27.46 2.99
C SER A 323 -34.90 -26.70 2.45
N LEU A 324 -34.06 -27.34 1.62
CA LEU A 324 -32.90 -26.70 1.01
C LEU A 324 -33.27 -25.59 0.04
N LEU A 325 -34.36 -25.74 -0.72
CA LEU A 325 -34.83 -24.71 -1.65
C LEU A 325 -35.49 -23.53 -0.90
N GLU A 326 -36.22 -23.80 0.22
CA GLU A 326 -36.72 -22.74 1.08
C GLU A 326 -35.60 -21.92 1.71
N GLU A 327 -34.52 -22.57 2.18
CA GLU A 327 -33.31 -21.86 2.66
C GLU A 327 -32.73 -20.90 1.62
N CYS A 328 -32.85 -21.22 0.31
CA CYS A 328 -32.32 -20.31 -0.75
C CYS A 328 -33.07 -18.97 -0.84
N LEU A 329 -34.31 -18.90 -0.35
CA LEU A 329 -35.11 -17.68 -0.32
C LEU A 329 -34.80 -16.80 0.89
N GLU A 330 -34.11 -17.37 1.86
CA GLU A 330 -33.62 -16.64 3.03
C GLU A 330 -32.25 -16.07 2.77
N TYR A 331 -31.97 -14.95 3.42
CA TYR A 331 -30.63 -14.28 3.36
C TYR A 331 -30.14 -14.12 4.81
N PRO A 332 -29.61 -15.20 5.41
CA PRO A 332 -29.18 -15.17 6.80
C PRO A 332 -28.13 -14.10 7.05
N HIS A 333 -28.16 -13.47 8.22
CA HIS A 333 -27.30 -12.34 8.57
C HIS A 333 -25.79 -12.66 8.45
N HIS A 334 -25.39 -13.92 8.70
CA HIS A 334 -23.99 -14.34 8.61
C HIS A 334 -23.41 -14.28 7.19
N LEU A 335 -24.24 -14.14 6.14
CA LEU A 335 -23.76 -13.93 4.78
C LEU A 335 -23.18 -12.52 4.55
N GLY A 336 -23.40 -11.58 5.50
CA GLY A 336 -22.90 -10.22 5.43
C GLY A 336 -23.68 -9.29 4.50
N GLU A 337 -24.60 -9.84 3.71
CA GLU A 337 -25.42 -9.08 2.77
C GLU A 337 -26.82 -9.72 2.60
N GLY A 338 -27.79 -8.89 2.26
CA GLY A 338 -29.14 -9.32 1.98
C GLY A 338 -29.41 -9.57 0.50
N LYS A 339 -30.68 -9.72 0.14
CA LYS A 339 -31.12 -9.89 -1.24
C LYS A 339 -30.77 -8.65 -2.08
N LEU A 340 -30.01 -8.87 -3.14
CA LEU A 340 -29.71 -7.81 -4.10
C LEU A 340 -30.92 -7.48 -4.98
N TYR A 341 -31.02 -6.22 -5.44
CA TYR A 341 -32.01 -5.83 -6.43
C TYR A 341 -31.78 -6.63 -7.73
N GLY A 342 -32.84 -7.32 -8.18
CA GLY A 342 -32.78 -8.17 -9.38
C GLY A 342 -32.13 -9.54 -9.17
N ALA A 343 -32.03 -10.03 -7.91
CA ALA A 343 -31.61 -11.41 -7.64
C ALA A 343 -32.49 -12.41 -8.41
N GLN A 344 -31.85 -13.38 -9.06
CA GLN A 344 -32.53 -14.41 -9.86
C GLN A 344 -32.88 -15.58 -8.97
N GLU A 345 -34.19 -15.79 -8.72
CA GLU A 345 -34.71 -16.86 -7.84
C GLU A 345 -35.53 -17.91 -8.58
N ASN A 346 -35.54 -17.86 -9.93
CA ASN A 346 -36.38 -18.74 -10.74
C ASN A 346 -36.09 -20.22 -10.49
N ASP A 347 -34.83 -20.58 -10.27
CA ASP A 347 -34.43 -21.98 -10.05
C ASP A 347 -34.99 -22.53 -8.76
N PHE A 348 -35.21 -21.71 -7.71
CA PHE A 348 -35.71 -22.12 -6.42
C PHE A 348 -37.20 -22.49 -6.48
N TYR A 349 -37.93 -21.85 -7.40
CA TYR A 349 -39.36 -22.15 -7.64
C TYR A 349 -39.55 -23.22 -8.73
N TYR A 350 -38.53 -23.47 -9.56
CA TYR A 350 -38.63 -24.47 -10.62
C TYR A 350 -38.39 -25.88 -10.11
N PHE A 351 -37.46 -26.08 -9.22
CA PHE A 351 -37.14 -27.38 -8.63
C PHE A 351 -37.97 -27.64 -7.38
#